data_5a918044ab5bc0c6912faacd4e38738f
#
_entry.id   5a918044ab5bc0c6912faacd4e38738f
#
_cell.length_a   1.000
_cell.length_b   1.000
_cell.length_c   1.000
_cell.angle_alpha   90.00
_cell.angle_beta   90.00
_cell.angle_gamma   90.00
#
_symmetry.space_group_name_H-M   'P 1'
#
loop_
_entity.id
_entity.type
_entity.pdbx_description
1 polymer ?
#
loop_
_entity_poly.entity_id
_entity_poly.type
_entity_poly.pdbx_seq_one_letter_code
_entity_poly.pdbx_strand_id
1 'polypeptide(L)'
;MGAWVIGIRNMFGTSIRETTPFSDGVFAGSFDSHVRWFDTLTGRAGWLAQPNLLLYAQGGAAWNQATFTFNDPTGLNVGEVSRNKSGWTVGGGVERMFVPHWSVFVEYNFLGFGTNSSSVIACGGACILSGKADLQNVLVGLNYKF
;
A
#
# COMPACT_ATOMS: atom_id res chain seq x y z
N MET A 1 -8.06 -34.64 -5.07
CA MET A 1 -9.21 -33.73 -5.00
C MET A 1 -8.74 -32.47 -4.31
N GLY A 2 -8.79 -31.31 -4.98
CA GLY A 2 -8.42 -30.04 -4.39
C GLY A 2 -9.49 -29.56 -3.40
N ALA A 3 -9.08 -29.10 -2.22
CA ALA A 3 -9.97 -28.50 -1.25
C ALA A 3 -9.93 -26.96 -1.38
N TRP A 4 -11.10 -26.34 -1.26
CA TRP A 4 -11.20 -24.88 -1.21
C TRP A 4 -10.96 -24.40 0.22
N VAL A 5 -10.25 -23.29 0.34
CA VAL A 5 -9.97 -22.60 1.59
C VAL A 5 -10.48 -21.19 1.46
N ILE A 6 -11.36 -20.78 2.37
CA ILE A 6 -11.90 -19.40 2.42
C ILE A 6 -11.50 -18.80 3.76
N GLY A 7 -11.11 -17.55 3.76
CA GLY A 7 -10.71 -16.84 4.96
C GLY A 7 -10.87 -15.33 4.83
N ILE A 8 -10.77 -14.66 5.97
CA ILE A 8 -10.71 -13.21 6.09
C ILE A 8 -9.34 -12.86 6.66
N ARG A 9 -8.73 -11.79 6.16
CA ARG A 9 -7.46 -11.28 6.65
C ARG A 9 -7.56 -9.79 6.88
N ASN A 10 -7.09 -9.35 8.02
CA ASN A 10 -6.79 -7.96 8.30
C ASN A 10 -5.27 -7.79 8.32
N MET A 11 -4.77 -6.74 7.69
CA MET A 11 -3.35 -6.40 7.69
C MET A 11 -3.20 -4.92 8.02
N PHE A 12 -2.52 -4.68 9.12
CA PHE A 12 -2.17 -3.34 9.57
C PHE A 12 -0.66 -3.11 9.40
N GLY A 13 -0.29 -1.98 8.84
CA GLY A 13 1.10 -1.60 8.69
C GLY A 13 1.32 -0.13 9.02
N THR A 14 2.53 0.20 9.45
CA THR A 14 2.92 1.55 9.82
C THR A 14 4.18 1.97 9.10
N SER A 15 4.26 3.27 8.81
CA SER A 15 5.49 4.00 8.50
C SER A 15 6.25 3.59 7.24
N ILE A 16 5.75 4.07 6.09
CA ILE A 16 6.59 4.20 4.89
C ILE A 16 6.87 5.70 4.70
N ARG A 17 8.14 6.07 4.69
CA ARG A 17 8.59 7.44 4.42
C ARG A 17 9.37 7.47 3.13
N GLU A 18 8.99 8.38 2.23
CA GLU A 18 9.70 8.65 0.99
C GLU A 18 9.96 10.14 0.89
N THR A 19 11.19 10.51 0.64
CA THR A 19 11.62 11.90 0.45
C THR A 19 12.07 12.07 -0.99
N THR A 20 11.39 12.91 -1.74
CA THR A 20 11.74 13.22 -3.12
C THR A 20 12.21 14.67 -3.20
N PRO A 21 13.52 14.93 -3.42
CA PRO A 21 13.99 16.27 -3.70
C PRO A 21 13.56 16.69 -5.11
N PHE A 22 13.19 17.96 -5.28
CA PHE A 22 12.93 18.53 -6.59
C PHE A 22 13.71 19.83 -6.76
N SER A 23 14.19 20.08 -7.97
CA SER A 23 14.83 21.31 -8.35
C SER A 23 14.49 21.62 -9.80
N ASP A 24 13.88 22.76 -10.05
CA ASP A 24 13.44 23.19 -11.37
C ASP A 24 14.18 24.47 -11.83
N GLY A 25 15.40 24.66 -11.33
CA GLY A 25 16.28 25.78 -11.70
C GLY A 25 15.89 27.14 -11.13
N VAL A 26 14.62 27.33 -10.72
CA VAL A 26 14.10 28.56 -10.10
C VAL A 26 13.63 28.28 -8.67
N PHE A 27 13.12 27.07 -8.42
CA PHE A 27 12.68 26.62 -7.10
C PHE A 27 13.34 25.27 -6.79
N ALA A 28 13.97 25.20 -5.62
CA ALA A 28 14.45 23.95 -5.05
C ALA A 28 13.69 23.66 -3.76
N GLY A 29 13.44 22.41 -3.46
CA GLY A 29 12.74 22.01 -2.24
C GLY A 29 12.71 20.51 -2.10
N SER A 30 12.10 20.01 -1.03
CA SER A 30 11.84 18.59 -0.84
C SER A 30 10.37 18.33 -0.57
N PHE A 31 9.90 17.26 -1.14
CA PHE A 31 8.56 16.75 -0.91
C PHE A 31 8.68 15.47 -0.08
N ASP A 32 8.20 15.53 1.15
CA ASP A 32 8.16 14.39 2.05
C ASP A 32 6.76 13.77 2.02
N SER A 33 6.68 12.53 1.59
CA SER A 33 5.48 11.71 1.67
C SER A 33 5.63 10.70 2.82
N HIS A 34 4.77 10.81 3.82
CA HIS A 34 4.78 9.93 4.96
C HIS A 34 3.44 9.21 5.10
N VAL A 35 3.41 7.92 4.77
CA VAL A 35 2.27 7.06 5.09
C VAL A 35 2.38 6.68 6.56
N ARG A 36 1.52 7.26 7.41
CA ARG A 36 1.53 7.02 8.86
C ARG A 36 1.07 5.63 9.21
N TRP A 37 0.01 5.18 8.56
CA TRP A 37 -0.53 3.83 8.71
C TRP A 37 -1.35 3.45 7.48
N PHE A 38 -1.44 2.18 7.22
CA PHE A 38 -2.39 1.60 6.30
C PHE A 38 -3.06 0.38 6.94
N ASP A 39 -4.29 0.16 6.58
CA ASP A 39 -5.09 -0.99 7.02
C ASP A 39 -5.81 -1.59 5.82
N THR A 40 -5.88 -2.91 5.76
CA THR A 40 -6.60 -3.61 4.70
C THR A 40 -7.43 -4.72 5.30
N LEU A 41 -8.69 -4.80 4.88
CA LEU A 41 -9.58 -5.90 5.18
C LEU A 41 -9.89 -6.65 3.89
N THR A 42 -9.44 -7.90 3.81
CA THR A 42 -9.53 -8.71 2.59
C THR A 42 -10.23 -10.03 2.84
N GLY A 43 -11.07 -10.43 1.87
CA GLY A 43 -11.53 -11.80 1.73
C GLY A 43 -10.51 -12.57 0.91
N ARG A 44 -10.22 -13.80 1.29
CA ARG A 44 -9.27 -14.71 0.67
C ARG A 44 -9.97 -15.99 0.24
N ALA A 45 -9.76 -16.40 -0.99
CA ALA A 45 -10.18 -17.69 -1.52
C ALA A 45 -8.98 -18.42 -2.11
N GLY A 46 -8.77 -19.65 -1.73
CA GLY A 46 -7.63 -20.47 -2.17
C GLY A 46 -8.03 -21.87 -2.55
N TRP A 47 -7.18 -22.47 -3.36
CA TRP A 47 -7.30 -23.86 -3.80
C TRP A 47 -6.02 -24.61 -3.50
N LEU A 48 -6.15 -25.74 -2.82
CA LEU A 48 -5.05 -26.66 -2.55
C LEU A 48 -4.70 -27.42 -3.85
N ALA A 49 -3.70 -26.92 -4.56
CA ALA A 49 -3.19 -27.57 -5.77
C ALA A 49 -2.46 -28.88 -5.45
N GLN A 50 -1.84 -28.94 -4.28
CA GLN A 50 -1.20 -30.14 -3.70
C GLN A 50 -1.47 -30.15 -2.19
N PRO A 51 -1.28 -31.26 -1.49
CA PRO A 51 -1.50 -31.35 -0.04
C PRO A 51 -0.73 -30.30 0.78
N ASN A 52 0.36 -29.80 0.24
CA ASN A 52 1.24 -28.80 0.87
C ASN A 52 1.37 -27.48 0.10
N LEU A 53 0.57 -27.28 -0.98
CA LEU A 53 0.63 -26.11 -1.84
C LEU A 53 -0.74 -25.48 -2.00
N LEU A 54 -0.89 -24.28 -1.48
CA LEU A 54 -2.09 -23.44 -1.57
C LEU A 54 -1.84 -22.29 -2.54
N LEU A 55 -2.66 -22.22 -3.58
CA LEU A 55 -2.77 -21.04 -4.44
C LEU A 55 -3.99 -20.24 -3.99
N TYR A 56 -3.85 -18.94 -3.86
CA TYR A 56 -4.96 -18.10 -3.40
C TYR A 56 -5.01 -16.75 -4.08
N ALA A 57 -6.21 -16.20 -4.14
CA ALA A 57 -6.49 -14.82 -4.48
C ALA A 57 -7.18 -14.14 -3.32
N GLN A 58 -7.00 -12.85 -3.20
CA GLN A 58 -7.64 -12.03 -2.18
C GLN A 58 -8.08 -10.69 -2.76
N GLY A 59 -9.07 -10.09 -2.13
CA GLY A 59 -9.54 -8.78 -2.50
C GLY A 59 -10.34 -8.14 -1.36
N GLY A 60 -10.37 -6.83 -1.33
CA GLY A 60 -11.06 -6.14 -0.26
C GLY A 60 -10.88 -4.63 -0.26
N ALA A 61 -11.11 -4.02 0.88
CA ALA A 61 -10.97 -2.59 1.12
C ALA A 61 -9.62 -2.26 1.75
N ALA A 62 -9.11 -1.10 1.40
CA ALA A 62 -7.86 -0.56 1.93
C ALA A 62 -8.10 0.87 2.44
N TRP A 63 -7.46 1.21 3.55
CA TRP A 63 -7.46 2.56 4.12
C TRP A 63 -6.03 2.97 4.42
N ASN A 64 -5.71 4.22 4.18
CA ASN A 64 -4.44 4.79 4.59
C ASN A 64 -4.60 6.22 5.10
N GLN A 65 -3.65 6.64 5.92
CA GLN A 65 -3.44 8.03 6.26
C GLN A 65 -2.05 8.44 5.78
N ALA A 66 -2.02 9.38 4.85
CA ALA A 66 -0.79 9.95 4.33
C ALA A 66 -0.70 11.42 4.74
N THR A 67 0.48 11.84 5.18
CA THR A 67 0.84 13.22 5.44
C THR A 67 1.85 13.65 4.40
N PHE A 68 1.57 14.77 3.77
CA PHE A 68 2.45 15.40 2.78
C PHE A 68 2.98 16.68 3.38
N THR A 69 4.30 16.78 3.46
CA THR A 69 5.01 17.94 3.98
C THR A 69 5.82 18.60 2.88
N PHE A 70 5.63 19.88 2.69
CA PHE A 70 6.41 20.70 1.76
C PHE A 70 7.45 21.49 2.55
N ASN A 71 8.71 21.29 2.20
CA ASN A 71 9.82 22.03 2.79
C ASN A 71 10.45 22.96 1.75
N ASP A 72 10.82 24.16 2.17
CA ASP A 72 11.59 25.09 1.36
C ASP A 72 13.06 24.65 1.26
N PRO A 73 13.90 25.31 0.45
CA PRO A 73 15.33 25.00 0.33
C PRO A 73 16.11 25.14 1.63
N THR A 74 15.57 25.87 2.62
CA THR A 74 16.20 26.03 3.94
C THR A 74 15.78 24.94 4.93
N GLY A 75 14.89 24.02 4.51
CA GLY A 75 14.37 22.94 5.34
C GLY A 75 13.24 23.35 6.27
N LEU A 76 12.71 24.56 6.14
CA LEU A 76 11.54 25.01 6.87
C LEU A 76 10.26 24.43 6.27
N ASN A 77 9.39 23.92 7.16
CA ASN A 77 8.07 23.42 6.78
C ASN A 77 7.18 24.60 6.36
N VAL A 78 6.83 24.66 5.07
CA VAL A 78 5.95 25.71 4.51
C VAL A 78 4.51 25.25 4.32
N GLY A 79 4.22 23.95 4.54
CA GLY A 79 2.87 23.43 4.48
C GLY A 79 2.79 21.93 4.79
N GLU A 80 1.76 21.54 5.52
CA GLU A 80 1.46 20.14 5.83
C GLU A 80 0.00 19.85 5.50
N VAL A 81 -0.24 18.77 4.77
CA VAL A 81 -1.58 18.28 4.44
C VAL A 81 -1.68 16.81 4.80
N SER A 82 -2.55 16.49 5.76
CA SER A 82 -2.90 15.11 6.10
C SER A 82 -4.19 14.72 5.42
N ARG A 83 -4.19 13.56 4.77
CA ARG A 83 -5.37 13.01 4.09
C ARG A 83 -5.56 11.54 4.44
N ASN A 84 -6.82 11.22 4.73
CA ASN A 84 -7.29 9.84 4.83
C ASN A 84 -7.80 9.43 3.44
N LYS A 85 -7.34 8.28 2.95
CA LYS A 85 -7.79 7.71 1.69
C LYS A 85 -8.34 6.32 1.93
N SER A 86 -9.47 6.05 1.27
CA SER A 86 -10.01 4.70 1.13
C SER A 86 -9.82 4.25 -0.31
N GLY A 87 -9.59 2.97 -0.48
CA GLY A 87 -9.36 2.34 -1.76
C GLY A 87 -9.73 0.87 -1.73
N TRP A 88 -9.34 0.16 -2.74
CA TRP A 88 -9.51 -1.27 -2.86
C TRP A 88 -8.15 -1.95 -3.01
N THR A 89 -8.09 -3.21 -2.64
CA THR A 89 -6.91 -4.05 -2.84
C THR A 89 -7.31 -5.35 -3.51
N VAL A 90 -6.45 -5.82 -4.40
CA VAL A 90 -6.53 -7.15 -4.99
C VAL A 90 -5.14 -7.74 -5.02
N GLY A 91 -5.06 -9.03 -4.76
CA GLY A 91 -3.78 -9.73 -4.73
C GLY A 91 -3.93 -11.21 -4.89
N GLY A 92 -2.80 -11.88 -4.96
CA GLY A 92 -2.73 -13.31 -4.99
C GLY A 92 -1.39 -13.81 -4.53
N GLY A 93 -1.36 -15.06 -4.12
CA GLY A 93 -0.14 -15.64 -3.58
C GLY A 93 -0.12 -17.13 -3.62
N VAL A 94 1.04 -17.62 -3.25
CA VAL A 94 1.35 -19.04 -3.12
C VAL A 94 1.85 -19.28 -1.71
N GLU A 95 1.27 -20.24 -1.03
CA GLU A 95 1.71 -20.68 0.29
C GLU A 95 2.09 -22.15 0.24
N ARG A 96 3.31 -22.47 0.68
CA ARG A 96 3.82 -23.84 0.71
C ARG A 96 4.20 -24.26 2.12
N MET A 97 3.62 -25.33 2.58
CA MET A 97 4.01 -25.98 3.82
C MET A 97 5.26 -26.83 3.56
N PHE A 98 6.31 -26.60 4.34
CA PHE A 98 7.60 -27.30 4.20
C PHE A 98 7.89 -28.23 5.38
N VAL A 99 7.32 -27.97 6.56
CA VAL A 99 7.29 -28.87 7.70
C VAL A 99 5.92 -28.78 8.37
N PRO A 100 5.52 -29.77 9.20
CA PRO A 100 4.27 -29.67 9.96
C PRO A 100 4.20 -28.33 10.72
N HIS A 101 3.07 -27.66 10.63
CA HIS A 101 2.76 -26.37 11.25
C HIS A 101 3.46 -25.13 10.67
N TRP A 102 4.44 -25.25 9.78
CA TRP A 102 5.13 -24.11 9.18
C TRP A 102 4.92 -24.04 7.66
N SER A 103 4.54 -22.87 7.20
CA SER A 103 4.46 -22.57 5.77
C SER A 103 5.17 -21.27 5.43
N VAL A 104 5.74 -21.20 4.24
CA VAL A 104 6.26 -19.98 3.62
C VAL A 104 5.26 -19.51 2.58
N PHE A 105 5.07 -18.20 2.47
CA PHE A 105 4.22 -17.62 1.44
C PHE A 105 4.93 -16.48 0.70
N VAL A 106 4.55 -16.33 -0.55
CA VAL A 106 4.86 -15.17 -1.39
C VAL A 106 3.55 -14.63 -1.91
N GLU A 107 3.34 -13.34 -1.75
CA GLU A 107 2.09 -12.66 -2.06
C GLU A 107 2.36 -11.35 -2.78
N TYR A 108 1.62 -11.11 -3.85
CA TYR A 108 1.61 -9.84 -4.57
C TYR A 108 0.27 -9.15 -4.33
N ASN A 109 0.32 -7.86 -4.00
CA ASN A 109 -0.85 -7.03 -3.78
C ASN A 109 -0.77 -5.75 -4.59
N PHE A 110 -1.88 -5.43 -5.22
CA PHE A 110 -2.13 -4.16 -5.86
C PHE A 110 -3.18 -3.39 -5.03
N LEU A 111 -2.87 -2.15 -4.69
CA LEU A 111 -3.76 -1.25 -3.95
C LEU A 111 -4.06 -0.04 -4.82
N GLY A 112 -5.34 0.17 -5.12
CA GLY A 112 -5.84 1.30 -5.89
C GLY A 112 -6.55 2.29 -4.98
N PHE A 113 -6.02 3.51 -4.88
CA PHE A 113 -6.63 4.60 -4.08
C PHE A 113 -7.35 5.65 -4.93
N GLY A 114 -7.59 5.35 -6.21
CA GLY A 114 -8.30 6.21 -7.13
C GLY A 114 -7.54 7.47 -7.55
N THR A 115 -8.13 8.22 -8.46
CA THR A 115 -7.57 9.49 -8.95
C THR A 115 -8.08 10.62 -8.05
N ASN A 116 -7.18 11.35 -7.43
CA ASN A 116 -7.51 12.56 -6.70
C ASN A 116 -6.98 13.77 -7.45
N SER A 117 -7.89 14.65 -7.86
CA SER A 117 -7.55 15.98 -8.33
C SER A 117 -7.51 16.91 -7.11
N SER A 118 -6.36 17.45 -6.80
CA SER A 118 -6.23 18.47 -5.76
C SER A 118 -5.88 19.80 -6.41
N SER A 119 -6.72 20.78 -6.20
CA SER A 119 -6.41 22.16 -6.57
C SER A 119 -5.47 22.72 -5.50
N VAL A 120 -4.23 22.98 -5.86
CA VAL A 120 -3.27 23.66 -5.00
C VAL A 120 -3.10 25.08 -5.54
N ILE A 121 -3.39 26.06 -4.70
CA ILE A 121 -3.10 27.48 -5.00
C ILE A 121 -1.64 27.73 -4.62
N ALA A 122 -0.71 27.40 -5.51
CA ALA A 122 0.72 27.50 -5.20
C ALA A 122 1.57 28.19 -6.26
N CYS A 123 1.02 28.83 -7.27
CA CYS A 123 1.83 29.52 -8.31
C CYS A 123 1.17 30.78 -8.84
N GLY A 124 0.48 31.57 -8.00
CA GLY A 124 -0.24 32.75 -8.51
C GLY A 124 -1.43 32.42 -9.44
N GLY A 125 -1.82 31.15 -9.51
CA GLY A 125 -2.94 30.60 -10.29
C GLY A 125 -3.29 29.19 -9.83
N ALA A 126 -4.48 28.70 -10.19
CA ALA A 126 -4.93 27.36 -9.84
C ALA A 126 -4.17 26.29 -10.67
N CYS A 127 -3.23 25.60 -10.06
CA CYS A 127 -2.61 24.41 -10.64
C CYS A 127 -3.39 23.17 -10.20
N ILE A 128 -3.88 22.38 -11.16
CA ILE A 128 -4.53 21.10 -10.90
C ILE A 128 -3.44 20.00 -10.96
N LEU A 129 -3.05 19.50 -9.82
CA LEU A 129 -2.19 18.32 -9.73
C LEU A 129 -3.09 17.08 -9.66
N SER A 130 -3.15 16.32 -10.75
CA SER A 130 -3.81 15.03 -10.80
C SER A 130 -2.77 13.92 -10.61
N GLY A 131 -2.86 13.20 -9.52
CA GLY A 131 -2.01 12.04 -9.22
C GLY A 131 -2.85 10.79 -9.02
N LYS A 132 -2.50 9.69 -9.73
CA LYS A 132 -2.97 8.35 -9.36
C LYS A 132 -2.04 7.84 -8.26
N ALA A 133 -2.62 7.39 -7.17
CA ALA A 133 -1.87 6.75 -6.10
C ALA A 133 -2.15 5.25 -6.12
N ASP A 134 -1.45 4.53 -6.98
CA ASP A 134 -1.48 3.08 -6.99
C ASP A 134 -0.23 2.56 -6.27
N LEU A 135 -0.41 1.60 -5.38
CA LEU A 135 0.67 0.97 -4.65
C LEU A 135 0.74 -0.52 -5.00
N GLN A 136 1.94 -1.00 -5.22
CA GLN A 136 2.20 -2.41 -5.46
C GLN A 136 3.18 -2.90 -4.41
N ASN A 137 2.89 -4.04 -3.81
CA ASN A 137 3.82 -4.65 -2.87
C ASN A 137 3.94 -6.16 -3.07
N VAL A 138 5.11 -6.67 -2.75
CA VAL A 138 5.38 -8.10 -2.64
C VAL A 138 5.70 -8.41 -1.19
N LEU A 139 4.96 -9.35 -0.63
CA LEU A 139 5.18 -9.83 0.73
C LEU A 139 5.73 -11.26 0.69
N VAL A 140 6.71 -11.51 1.51
CA VAL A 140 7.22 -12.85 1.80
C VAL A 140 7.16 -13.03 3.32
N GLY A 141 6.66 -14.16 3.76
CA GLY A 141 6.52 -14.41 5.18
C GLY A 141 6.39 -15.87 5.54
N LEU A 142 6.35 -16.10 6.83
CA LEU A 142 6.19 -17.43 7.44
C LEU A 142 4.89 -17.43 8.24
N ASN A 143 4.13 -18.51 8.10
CA ASN A 143 2.95 -18.78 8.92
C ASN A 143 3.21 -20.00 9.81
N TYR A 144 2.72 -19.91 11.05
CA TYR A 144 2.66 -21.04 11.96
C TYR A 144 1.22 -21.41 12.23
N LYS A 145 0.88 -22.68 12.10
CA LYS A 145 -0.46 -23.23 12.39
C LYS A 145 -0.37 -24.05 13.69
N PHE A 146 -1.21 -23.72 14.60
CA PHE A 146 -1.34 -24.45 15.88
C PHE A 146 -2.07 -25.79 15.69
#